data_b552db65b8a0f3008fbb82ddc3db9f56
#
_entry.id   b552db65b8a0f3008fbb82ddc3db9f56
#
_cell.length_a   1.000
_cell.length_b   1.000
_cell.length_c   1.000
_cell.angle_alpha   90.00
_cell.angle_beta   90.00
_cell.angle_gamma   90.00
#
_symmetry.space_group_name_H-M   'P 1'
#
loop_
_entity.id
_entity.type
_entity.pdbx_description
1 polymer ?
#
loop_
_entity_poly.entity_id
_entity_poly.type
_entity_poly.pdbx_seq_one_letter_code
_entity_poly.pdbx_strand_id
1 'polypeptide(L)'
;FEAGKKATETVKEFNDIKTNLAMATNADSDYIDNLMNDYNSLAQELGSLTSSVAESADSWLRQGRSMADTNSLIKDSLVLSKDAELSSSDASEILTATLNGFQLAADQASRVNDILTSIDLESASGADSIGTALMKVASQANNAGVSLEKTSAIIATIKDVTQDSDESIGTA
;
A
#
# COMPACT_ATOMS: atom_id res chain seq x y z
N PHE A 1 -32.78 10.13 8.87
CA PHE A 1 -32.69 9.82 7.43
C PHE A 1 -31.24 9.63 6.97
N GLU A 2 -30.29 10.44 7.45
CA GLU A 2 -28.87 10.30 7.12
C GLU A 2 -28.21 9.05 7.71
N ALA A 3 -28.50 8.72 8.96
CA ALA A 3 -27.95 7.52 9.61
C ALA A 3 -28.35 6.21 8.88
N GLY A 4 -29.59 6.15 8.37
CA GLY A 4 -30.05 5.01 7.58
C GLY A 4 -29.35 4.89 6.21
N LYS A 5 -29.06 6.00 5.53
CA LYS A 5 -28.30 6.01 4.29
C LYS A 5 -26.86 5.54 4.51
N LYS A 6 -26.20 6.09 5.52
CA LYS A 6 -24.83 5.72 5.86
C LYS A 6 -24.67 4.24 6.22
N ALA A 7 -25.64 3.69 6.98
CA ALA A 7 -25.66 2.25 7.29
C ALA A 7 -25.84 1.38 6.03
N THR A 8 -26.71 1.81 5.09
CA THR A 8 -26.94 1.08 3.83
C THR A 8 -25.71 1.15 2.91
N GLU A 9 -25.03 2.28 2.85
CA GLU A 9 -23.79 2.46 2.09
C GLU A 9 -22.68 1.56 2.66
N THR A 10 -22.51 1.53 3.98
CA THR A 10 -21.51 0.66 4.64
C THR A 10 -21.77 -0.82 4.38
N VAL A 11 -23.04 -1.27 4.44
CA VAL A 11 -23.39 -2.67 4.14
C VAL A 11 -23.13 -3.00 2.67
N LYS A 12 -23.43 -2.09 1.75
CA LYS A 12 -23.17 -2.27 0.32
C LYS A 12 -21.66 -2.38 0.06
N GLU A 13 -20.87 -1.46 0.59
CA GLU A 13 -19.42 -1.46 0.50
C GLU A 13 -18.82 -2.79 1.00
N PHE A 14 -19.28 -3.28 2.13
CA PHE A 14 -18.85 -4.55 2.71
C PHE A 14 -19.18 -5.75 1.81
N ASN A 15 -20.37 -5.76 1.19
CA ASN A 15 -20.76 -6.80 0.24
C ASN A 15 -19.96 -6.72 -1.07
N ASP A 16 -19.66 -5.53 -1.55
CA ASP A 16 -18.83 -5.32 -2.74
C ASP A 16 -17.40 -5.83 -2.49
N ILE A 17 -16.82 -5.55 -1.32
CA ILE A 17 -15.50 -6.07 -0.91
C ILE A 17 -15.51 -7.61 -0.86
N LYS A 18 -16.51 -8.22 -0.22
CA LYS A 18 -16.64 -9.70 -0.17
C LYS A 18 -16.73 -10.30 -1.58
N THR A 19 -17.48 -9.67 -2.46
CA THR A 19 -17.59 -10.11 -3.87
C THR A 19 -16.26 -10.00 -4.58
N ASN A 20 -15.51 -8.93 -4.40
CA ASN A 20 -14.19 -8.74 -4.98
C ASN A 20 -13.20 -9.79 -4.49
N LEU A 21 -13.16 -10.05 -3.18
CA LEU A 21 -12.32 -11.09 -2.61
C LEU A 21 -12.68 -12.49 -3.13
N ALA A 22 -13.98 -12.80 -3.25
CA ALA A 22 -14.43 -14.07 -3.82
C ALA A 22 -13.98 -14.23 -5.29
N MET A 23 -14.07 -13.16 -6.08
CA MET A 23 -13.57 -13.17 -7.47
C MET A 23 -12.05 -13.31 -7.54
N ALA A 24 -11.31 -12.60 -6.69
CA ALA A 24 -9.85 -12.63 -6.68
C ALA A 24 -9.29 -13.97 -6.21
N THR A 25 -9.96 -14.64 -5.25
CA THR A 25 -9.53 -15.93 -4.68
C THR A 25 -10.18 -17.15 -5.32
N ASN A 26 -11.25 -16.97 -6.10
CA ASN A 26 -12.12 -18.04 -6.59
C ASN A 26 -12.65 -18.95 -5.45
N ALA A 27 -12.89 -18.37 -4.28
CA ALA A 27 -13.32 -19.05 -3.08
C ALA A 27 -14.85 -18.99 -2.91
N ASP A 28 -15.40 -19.90 -2.11
CA ASP A 28 -16.81 -19.92 -1.72
C ASP A 28 -17.11 -18.88 -0.63
N SER A 29 -18.40 -18.70 -0.33
CA SER A 29 -18.86 -17.71 0.64
C SER A 29 -18.41 -18.03 2.06
N ASP A 30 -18.32 -19.30 2.44
CA ASP A 30 -17.95 -19.69 3.80
C ASP A 30 -16.47 -19.36 4.07
N TYR A 31 -15.62 -19.57 3.06
CA TYR A 31 -14.22 -19.16 3.11
C TYR A 31 -14.09 -17.65 3.23
N ILE A 32 -14.84 -16.89 2.42
CA ILE A 32 -14.81 -15.42 2.45
C ILE A 32 -15.30 -14.88 3.79
N ASP A 33 -16.33 -15.48 4.39
CA ASP A 33 -16.84 -15.08 5.69
C ASP A 33 -15.81 -15.31 6.80
N ASN A 34 -15.10 -16.43 6.79
CA ASN A 34 -13.99 -16.68 7.70
C ASN A 34 -12.84 -15.69 7.49
N LEU A 35 -12.46 -15.43 6.23
CA LEU A 35 -11.42 -14.46 5.89
C LEU A 35 -11.77 -13.04 6.39
N MET A 36 -13.03 -12.63 6.26
CA MET A 36 -13.50 -11.35 6.77
C MET A 36 -13.46 -11.26 8.31
N ASN A 37 -13.68 -12.37 9.01
CA ASN A 37 -13.50 -12.43 10.46
C ASN A 37 -12.02 -12.29 10.86
N ASP A 38 -11.10 -12.91 10.11
CA ASP A 38 -9.66 -12.77 10.31
C ASP A 38 -9.24 -11.31 10.06
N TYR A 39 -9.72 -10.70 8.99
CA TYR A 39 -9.47 -9.29 8.68
C TYR A 39 -10.07 -8.32 9.72
N ASN A 40 -11.22 -8.66 10.30
CA ASN A 40 -11.76 -7.89 11.41
C ASN A 40 -10.86 -7.96 12.66
N SER A 41 -10.32 -9.12 12.95
CA SER A 41 -9.37 -9.31 14.06
C SER A 41 -8.08 -8.53 13.82
N LEU A 42 -7.53 -8.58 12.61
CA LEU A 42 -6.36 -7.82 12.19
C LEU A 42 -6.61 -6.31 12.23
N ALA A 43 -7.79 -5.86 11.80
CA ALA A 43 -8.19 -4.46 11.86
C ALA A 43 -8.23 -3.94 13.31
N GLN A 44 -8.73 -4.74 14.24
CA GLN A 44 -8.72 -4.39 15.67
C GLN A 44 -7.28 -4.31 16.22
N GLU A 45 -6.42 -5.27 15.87
CA GLU A 45 -5.01 -5.27 16.27
C GLU A 45 -4.28 -4.01 15.78
N LEU A 46 -4.52 -3.63 14.53
CA LEU A 46 -3.87 -2.50 13.88
C LEU A 46 -4.56 -1.15 14.14
N GLY A 47 -5.71 -1.14 14.84
CA GLY A 47 -6.52 0.07 15.02
C GLY A 47 -6.99 0.67 13.68
N SER A 48 -7.34 -0.18 12.73
CA SER A 48 -7.83 0.16 11.39
C SER A 48 -9.27 -0.28 11.20
N LEU A 49 -9.88 0.06 10.05
CA LEU A 49 -11.20 -0.45 9.68
C LEU A 49 -11.06 -1.81 8.99
N THR A 50 -12.02 -2.70 9.19
CA THR A 50 -12.08 -3.99 8.49
C THR A 50 -12.13 -3.81 6.97
N SER A 51 -12.83 -2.78 6.48
CA SER A 51 -12.86 -2.42 5.06
C SER A 51 -11.46 -2.10 4.53
N SER A 52 -10.68 -1.30 5.24
CA SER A 52 -9.31 -0.95 4.83
C SER A 52 -8.38 -2.15 4.77
N VAL A 53 -8.51 -3.10 5.70
CA VAL A 53 -7.77 -4.38 5.67
C VAL A 53 -8.15 -5.18 4.43
N ALA A 54 -9.45 -5.31 4.17
CA ALA A 54 -9.96 -6.10 3.06
C ALA A 54 -9.69 -5.46 1.68
N GLU A 55 -9.71 -4.13 1.58
CA GLU A 55 -9.31 -3.39 0.37
C GLU A 55 -7.81 -3.58 0.07
N SER A 56 -6.96 -3.51 1.10
CA SER A 56 -5.54 -3.81 0.95
C SER A 56 -5.33 -5.24 0.47
N ALA A 57 -6.08 -6.22 1.03
CA ALA A 57 -6.03 -7.60 0.59
C ALA A 57 -6.45 -7.77 -0.87
N ASP A 58 -7.58 -7.16 -1.29
CA ASP A 58 -8.06 -7.21 -2.67
C ASP A 58 -7.01 -6.63 -3.64
N SER A 59 -6.40 -5.52 -3.28
CA SER A 59 -5.33 -4.90 -4.07
C SER A 59 -4.15 -5.87 -4.29
N TRP A 60 -3.67 -6.54 -3.25
CA TRP A 60 -2.56 -7.49 -3.35
C TRP A 60 -2.92 -8.75 -4.15
N LEU A 61 -4.11 -9.30 -3.92
CA LEU A 61 -4.60 -10.49 -4.63
C LEU A 61 -4.80 -10.24 -6.13
N ARG A 62 -5.32 -9.06 -6.51
CA ARG A 62 -5.45 -8.65 -7.91
C ARG A 62 -4.11 -8.52 -8.63
N GLN A 63 -3.06 -8.25 -7.90
CA GLN A 63 -1.70 -8.21 -8.42
C GLN A 63 -1.05 -9.60 -8.51
N GLY A 64 -1.80 -10.66 -8.20
CA GLY A 64 -1.35 -12.05 -8.30
C GLY A 64 -0.49 -12.50 -7.13
N ARG A 65 -0.50 -11.79 -5.98
CA ARG A 65 0.17 -12.25 -4.77
C ARG A 65 -0.55 -13.47 -4.18
N SER A 66 0.20 -14.36 -3.56
CA SER A 66 -0.40 -15.46 -2.81
C SER A 66 -1.13 -14.96 -1.56
N MET A 67 -2.08 -15.74 -1.03
CA MET A 67 -2.74 -15.40 0.24
C MET A 67 -1.73 -15.24 1.39
N ALA A 68 -0.68 -16.06 1.43
CA ALA A 68 0.35 -15.97 2.46
C ALA A 68 1.12 -14.64 2.38
N ASP A 69 1.55 -14.24 1.17
CA ASP A 69 2.20 -12.94 0.95
C ASP A 69 1.24 -11.79 1.24
N THR A 70 -0.02 -11.90 0.80
CA THR A 70 -1.06 -10.88 1.03
C THR A 70 -1.25 -10.60 2.52
N ASN A 71 -1.35 -11.63 3.36
CA ASN A 71 -1.53 -11.46 4.79
C ASN A 71 -0.34 -10.75 5.46
N SER A 72 0.88 -10.97 4.97
CA SER A 72 2.06 -10.22 5.41
C SER A 72 2.02 -8.76 4.94
N LEU A 73 1.73 -8.56 3.65
CA LEU A 73 1.75 -7.24 3.02
C LEU A 73 0.64 -6.30 3.48
N ILE A 74 -0.51 -6.84 3.91
CA ILE A 74 -1.60 -6.02 4.48
C ILE A 74 -1.10 -5.17 5.65
N LYS A 75 -0.35 -5.79 6.57
CA LYS A 75 0.18 -5.08 7.74
C LYS A 75 1.08 -3.92 7.32
N ASP A 76 2.02 -4.18 6.42
CA ASP A 76 2.95 -3.17 5.93
C ASP A 76 2.23 -2.05 5.16
N SER A 77 1.22 -2.40 4.35
CA SER A 77 0.39 -1.41 3.64
C SER A 77 -0.38 -0.50 4.59
N LEU A 78 -0.93 -1.05 5.68
CA LEU A 78 -1.67 -0.28 6.67
C LEU A 78 -0.76 0.58 7.55
N VAL A 79 0.46 0.13 7.82
CA VAL A 79 1.48 0.95 8.48
C VAL A 79 1.81 2.15 7.58
N LEU A 80 2.17 1.91 6.32
CA LEU A 80 2.46 2.99 5.37
C LEU A 80 1.28 3.95 5.18
N SER A 81 0.06 3.42 5.07
CA SER A 81 -1.17 4.21 4.95
C SER A 81 -1.33 5.20 6.11
N LYS A 82 -1.00 4.79 7.34
CA LYS A 82 -1.09 5.64 8.53
C LYS A 82 0.05 6.64 8.61
N ASP A 83 1.27 6.19 8.36
CA ASP A 83 2.47 7.01 8.52
C ASP A 83 2.53 8.10 7.43
N ALA A 84 2.08 7.79 6.23
CA ALA A 84 2.07 8.71 5.09
C ALA A 84 0.70 9.38 4.83
N GLU A 85 -0.29 9.19 5.70
CA GLU A 85 -1.67 9.72 5.55
C GLU A 85 -2.32 9.35 4.20
N LEU A 86 -2.00 8.16 3.68
CA LEU A 86 -2.49 7.62 2.41
C LEU A 86 -3.75 6.75 2.58
N SER A 87 -4.50 6.55 1.49
CA SER A 87 -5.46 5.45 1.46
C SER A 87 -4.74 4.09 1.50
N SER A 88 -5.43 3.05 1.98
CA SER A 88 -4.87 1.69 2.00
C SER A 88 -4.53 1.18 0.59
N SER A 89 -5.28 1.63 -0.43
CA SER A 89 -5.03 1.32 -1.84
C SER A 89 -3.74 1.96 -2.32
N ASP A 90 -3.56 3.27 -2.10
CA ASP A 90 -2.37 4.01 -2.54
C ASP A 90 -1.10 3.47 -1.87
N ALA A 91 -1.17 3.18 -0.57
CA ALA A 91 -0.06 2.56 0.16
C ALA A 91 0.31 1.18 -0.43
N SER A 92 -0.70 0.36 -0.78
CA SER A 92 -0.48 -0.93 -1.43
C SER A 92 0.13 -0.78 -2.83
N GLU A 93 -0.26 0.25 -3.59
CA GLU A 93 0.30 0.55 -4.91
C GLU A 93 1.76 0.99 -4.82
N ILE A 94 2.10 1.88 -3.89
CA ILE A 94 3.49 2.32 -3.66
C ILE A 94 4.38 1.14 -3.28
N LEU A 95 3.96 0.31 -2.32
CA LEU A 95 4.70 -0.87 -1.93
C LEU A 95 4.88 -1.84 -3.10
N THR A 96 3.82 -2.10 -3.86
CA THR A 96 3.88 -2.97 -5.03
C THR A 96 4.86 -2.48 -6.07
N ALA A 97 4.74 -1.22 -6.47
CA ALA A 97 5.60 -0.65 -7.50
C ALA A 97 7.06 -0.66 -7.05
N THR A 98 7.31 -0.36 -5.77
CA THR A 98 8.65 -0.37 -5.19
C THR A 98 9.22 -1.79 -5.11
N LEU A 99 8.48 -2.75 -4.56
CA LEU A 99 8.92 -4.14 -4.46
C LEU A 99 9.19 -4.75 -5.84
N ASN A 100 8.27 -4.57 -6.79
CA ASN A 100 8.43 -5.10 -8.14
C ASN A 100 9.56 -4.37 -8.91
N GLY A 101 9.64 -3.05 -8.80
CA GLY A 101 10.65 -2.25 -9.49
C GLY A 101 12.08 -2.59 -9.06
N PHE A 102 12.30 -2.78 -7.77
CA PHE A 102 13.59 -3.20 -7.22
C PHE A 102 13.75 -4.73 -7.14
N GLN A 103 12.79 -5.50 -7.63
CA GLN A 103 12.80 -6.97 -7.59
C GLN A 103 12.96 -7.53 -6.16
N LEU A 104 12.32 -6.88 -5.20
CA LEU A 104 12.33 -7.27 -3.79
C LEU A 104 11.23 -8.30 -3.50
N ALA A 105 11.51 -9.22 -2.58
CA ALA A 105 10.51 -10.16 -2.08
C ALA A 105 9.50 -9.47 -1.14
N ALA A 106 8.35 -10.09 -0.90
CA ALA A 106 7.27 -9.53 -0.08
C ALA A 106 7.72 -9.21 1.36
N ASP A 107 8.62 -10.01 1.92
CA ASP A 107 9.20 -9.81 3.25
C ASP A 107 10.08 -8.56 3.39
N GLN A 108 10.38 -7.88 2.27
CA GLN A 108 11.11 -6.60 2.27
C GLN A 108 10.18 -5.38 2.36
N ALA A 109 8.86 -5.57 2.46
CA ALA A 109 7.91 -4.46 2.52
C ALA A 109 8.12 -3.57 3.76
N SER A 110 8.42 -4.16 4.93
CA SER A 110 8.77 -3.41 6.13
C SER A 110 10.01 -2.53 5.93
N ARG A 111 11.03 -3.02 5.20
CA ARG A 111 12.22 -2.21 4.85
C ARG A 111 11.87 -1.03 3.95
N VAL A 112 10.93 -1.20 3.02
CA VAL A 112 10.44 -0.07 2.20
C VAL A 112 9.78 0.97 3.09
N ASN A 113 8.93 0.56 4.03
CA ASN A 113 8.29 1.45 5.00
C ASN A 113 9.32 2.21 5.83
N ASP A 114 10.31 1.50 6.39
CA ASP A 114 11.37 2.11 7.22
C ASP A 114 12.12 3.21 6.45
N ILE A 115 12.42 2.97 5.16
CA ILE A 115 13.10 3.96 4.30
C ILE A 115 12.19 5.17 4.06
N LEU A 116 10.92 4.96 3.71
CA LEU A 116 9.98 6.05 3.45
C LEU A 116 9.72 6.89 4.71
N THR A 117 9.50 6.24 5.84
CA THR A 117 9.30 6.92 7.13
C THR A 117 10.56 7.67 7.59
N SER A 118 11.75 7.10 7.39
CA SER A 118 13.01 7.78 7.73
C SER A 118 13.18 9.07 6.93
N ILE A 119 12.86 9.04 5.65
CA ILE A 119 12.95 10.22 4.79
C ILE A 119 11.89 11.26 5.18
N ASP A 120 10.68 10.84 5.51
CA ASP A 120 9.61 11.72 5.98
C ASP A 120 10.03 12.51 7.22
N LEU A 121 10.75 11.87 8.13
CA LEU A 121 11.26 12.51 9.36
C LEU A 121 12.46 13.43 9.14
N GLU A 122 13.25 13.20 8.09
CA GLU A 122 14.54 13.88 7.85
C GLU A 122 14.49 14.94 6.74
N SER A 123 13.41 14.96 5.93
CA SER A 123 13.27 15.89 4.80
C SER A 123 11.93 16.62 4.85
N ALA A 124 11.81 17.69 4.06
CA ALA A 124 10.54 18.37 3.84
C ALA A 124 9.59 17.60 2.90
N SER A 125 10.03 16.47 2.39
CA SER A 125 9.30 15.64 1.44
C SER A 125 8.60 14.50 2.17
N GLY A 126 7.28 14.46 2.11
CA GLY A 126 6.49 13.39 2.75
C GLY A 126 6.73 12.02 2.14
N ALA A 127 6.48 10.96 2.92
CA ALA A 127 6.59 9.57 2.48
C ALA A 127 5.69 9.26 1.28
N ASP A 128 4.50 9.88 1.20
CA ASP A 128 3.56 9.81 0.08
C ASP A 128 4.20 10.26 -1.24
N SER A 129 4.87 11.37 -1.15
CA SER A 129 5.54 12.06 -2.24
C SER A 129 6.74 11.27 -2.79
N ILE A 130 7.60 10.79 -1.88
CA ILE A 130 8.73 9.92 -2.25
C ILE A 130 8.22 8.61 -2.85
N GLY A 131 7.18 8.01 -2.25
CA GLY A 131 6.55 6.80 -2.74
C GLY A 131 6.02 6.95 -4.16
N THR A 132 5.31 8.06 -4.42
CA THR A 132 4.77 8.38 -5.76
C THR A 132 5.90 8.54 -6.80
N ALA A 133 6.99 9.20 -6.45
CA ALA A 133 8.15 9.31 -7.34
C ALA A 133 8.83 7.94 -7.57
N LEU A 134 8.97 7.12 -6.52
CA LEU A 134 9.51 5.76 -6.64
C LEU A 134 8.70 4.89 -7.58
N MET A 135 7.37 5.01 -7.61
CA MET A 135 6.53 4.28 -8.58
C MET A 135 6.94 4.52 -10.03
N LYS A 136 7.52 5.67 -10.34
CA LYS A 136 7.97 6.04 -11.69
C LYS A 136 9.37 5.53 -12.01
N VAL A 137 10.29 5.55 -11.03
CA VAL A 137 11.72 5.32 -11.29
C VAL A 137 12.27 3.99 -10.77
N ALA A 138 11.55 3.26 -9.93
CA ALA A 138 12.07 2.08 -9.24
C ALA A 138 12.73 1.06 -10.19
N SER A 139 12.08 0.73 -11.28
CA SER A 139 12.58 -0.23 -12.27
C SER A 139 13.84 0.28 -12.99
N GLN A 140 13.86 1.56 -13.38
CA GLN A 140 15.00 2.18 -14.05
C GLN A 140 16.20 2.29 -13.10
N ALA A 141 15.99 2.69 -11.87
CA ALA A 141 17.03 2.78 -10.85
C ALA A 141 17.66 1.42 -10.57
N ASN A 142 16.83 0.38 -10.39
CA ASN A 142 17.30 -0.99 -10.21
C ASN A 142 18.13 -1.48 -11.41
N ASN A 143 17.65 -1.25 -12.64
CA ASN A 143 18.38 -1.60 -13.87
C ASN A 143 19.71 -0.85 -14.01
N ALA A 144 19.80 0.36 -13.46
CA ALA A 144 21.03 1.13 -13.40
C ALA A 144 21.96 0.73 -12.22
N GLY A 145 21.56 -0.24 -11.40
CA GLY A 145 22.32 -0.69 -10.24
C GLY A 145 22.28 0.28 -9.04
N VAL A 146 21.29 1.17 -9.00
CA VAL A 146 21.08 2.10 -7.88
C VAL A 146 20.14 1.44 -6.88
N SER A 147 20.53 1.38 -5.59
CA SER A 147 19.73 0.77 -4.54
C SER A 147 18.49 1.61 -4.20
N LEU A 148 17.49 0.99 -3.55
CA LEU A 148 16.28 1.65 -3.08
C LEU A 148 16.62 2.86 -2.19
N GLU A 149 17.49 2.69 -1.20
CA GLU A 149 17.89 3.75 -0.26
C GLU A 149 18.51 4.94 -0.99
N LYS A 150 19.40 4.67 -1.93
CA LYS A 150 20.06 5.71 -2.70
C LYS A 150 19.10 6.44 -3.63
N THR A 151 18.19 5.70 -4.27
CA THR A 151 17.17 6.28 -5.13
C THR A 151 16.23 7.18 -4.33
N SER A 152 15.75 6.71 -3.17
CA SER A 152 14.89 7.48 -2.29
C SER A 152 15.57 8.76 -1.77
N ALA A 153 16.84 8.66 -1.36
CA ALA A 153 17.62 9.82 -0.93
C ALA A 153 17.87 10.85 -2.06
N ILE A 154 18.07 10.38 -3.29
CA ILE A 154 18.20 11.27 -4.47
C ILE A 154 16.87 12.00 -4.71
N ILE A 155 15.74 11.29 -4.70
CA ILE A 155 14.40 11.89 -4.89
C ILE A 155 14.15 12.95 -3.82
N ALA A 156 14.39 12.64 -2.54
CA ALA A 156 14.22 13.57 -1.43
C ALA A 156 15.08 14.83 -1.62
N THR A 157 16.36 14.64 -1.97
CA THR A 157 17.29 15.77 -2.22
C THR A 157 16.82 16.65 -3.37
N ILE A 158 16.35 16.05 -4.47
CA ILE A 158 15.83 16.82 -5.61
C ILE A 158 14.60 17.61 -5.18
N LYS A 159 13.67 17.01 -4.47
CA LYS A 159 12.46 17.69 -3.98
C LYS A 159 12.77 18.83 -3.04
N ASP A 160 13.67 18.63 -2.09
CA ASP A 160 14.07 19.68 -1.14
C ASP A 160 14.69 20.90 -1.84
N VAL A 161 15.38 20.68 -2.96
CA VAL A 161 16.06 21.75 -3.73
C VAL A 161 15.13 22.40 -4.75
N THR A 162 14.33 21.62 -5.48
CA THR A 162 13.55 22.13 -6.63
C THR A 162 12.13 22.48 -6.26
N GLN A 163 11.57 21.88 -5.23
CA GLN A 163 10.13 21.91 -4.90
C GLN A 163 9.23 21.49 -6.07
N ASP A 164 9.77 20.68 -6.98
CA ASP A 164 9.04 20.16 -8.14
C ASP A 164 8.01 19.11 -7.76
N SER A 165 7.05 18.87 -8.64
CA SER A 165 6.05 17.86 -8.46
C SER A 165 6.66 16.44 -8.51
N ASP A 166 6.04 15.49 -7.79
CA ASP A 166 6.47 14.09 -7.70
C ASP A 166 6.56 13.41 -9.07
N GLU A 167 5.66 13.79 -9.99
CA GLU A 167 5.67 13.29 -11.37
C GLU A 167 6.86 13.79 -12.17
N SER A 168 7.23 15.08 -12.02
CA SER A 168 8.39 15.67 -12.70
C SER A 168 9.68 14.99 -12.28
N ILE A 169 9.87 14.78 -10.97
CA ILE A 169 11.08 14.18 -10.41
C ILE A 169 11.23 12.72 -10.84
N GLY A 170 10.10 11.97 -10.90
CA GLY A 170 10.11 10.59 -11.31
C GLY A 170 10.33 10.37 -12.81
N THR A 171 10.27 11.41 -13.64
CA THR A 171 10.44 11.34 -15.11
C THR A 171 11.70 12.00 -15.63
N ALA A 172 12.47 12.68 -14.80
CA ALA A 172 13.74 13.31 -15.14
C ALA A 172 14.91 12.33 -15.03
#